data_23a3c5a2ccf6785682b936c1963ae49e
#
_entry.id   23a3c5a2ccf6785682b936c1963ae49e
#
_cell.length_a   1.000
_cell.length_b   1.000
_cell.length_c   1.000
_cell.angle_alpha   90.00
_cell.angle_beta   90.00
_cell.angle_gamma   90.00
#
_symmetry.space_group_name_H-M   'P 1'
#
loop_
_entity.id
_entity.type
_entity.pdbx_description
1 polymer ?
#
loop_
_entity_poly.entity_id
_entity_poly.type
_entity_poly.pdbx_seq_one_letter_code
_entity_poly.pdbx_strand_id
1 'polypeptide(L)'
;MSRALASRYQPVLVALHWLIALMIIGLLCLGFFVLANMPNSDPNKLDILVWHMSGGMFVLVLMVLRLIIRRWSARPAMAVTGSPLLDRMASMAHIGFYVIVFPLIATGWTTGWFISDVFQPNGGSLPESFAVFPSFRAHAALATLLSIMIAVHVAAALYHQFVLKDGLFRRMWFGKRTMVSADK
;
A
#
# COMPACT_ATOMS: atom_id res chain seq x y z
N MET A 1 2.39 0.11 -31.17
CA MET A 1 1.97 1.47 -30.73
C MET A 1 2.91 1.92 -29.62
N SER A 2 3.80 2.87 -29.88
CA SER A 2 4.68 3.49 -28.87
C SER A 2 3.80 4.26 -27.88
N ARG A 3 3.90 3.94 -26.59
CA ARG A 3 3.17 4.69 -25.57
C ARG A 3 3.81 6.08 -25.41
N ALA A 4 3.02 7.13 -25.59
CA ALA A 4 3.46 8.48 -25.33
C ALA A 4 4.07 8.57 -23.91
N LEU A 5 5.24 9.17 -23.80
CA LEU A 5 5.89 9.44 -22.52
C LEU A 5 5.38 10.77 -21.95
N ALA A 6 5.34 10.87 -20.65
CA ALA A 6 4.92 12.08 -19.96
C ALA A 6 6.02 12.55 -18.99
N SER A 7 6.09 13.86 -18.72
CA SER A 7 7.06 14.41 -17.76
C SER A 7 6.70 14.05 -16.30
N ARG A 8 5.43 13.82 -16.01
CA ARG A 8 4.90 13.48 -14.67
C ARG A 8 3.76 12.47 -14.78
N TYR A 9 3.46 11.77 -13.67
CA TYR A 9 2.25 10.96 -13.58
C TYR A 9 1.00 11.83 -13.67
N GLN A 10 -0.11 11.20 -14.06
CA GLN A 10 -1.42 11.85 -14.10
C GLN A 10 -1.82 12.31 -12.68
N PRO A 11 -2.40 13.50 -12.50
CA PRO A 11 -2.74 14.05 -11.17
C PRO A 11 -3.58 13.10 -10.32
N VAL A 12 -4.53 12.37 -10.93
CA VAL A 12 -5.34 11.36 -10.23
C VAL A 12 -4.48 10.22 -9.69
N LEU A 13 -3.46 9.74 -10.45
CA LEU A 13 -2.53 8.72 -9.97
C LEU A 13 -1.64 9.23 -8.83
N VAL A 14 -1.29 10.50 -8.84
CA VAL A 14 -0.55 11.16 -7.75
C VAL A 14 -1.42 11.24 -6.51
N ALA A 15 -2.66 11.72 -6.64
CA ALA A 15 -3.60 11.81 -5.52
C ALA A 15 -3.89 10.43 -4.90
N LEU A 16 -4.19 9.43 -5.74
CA LEU A 16 -4.40 8.05 -5.29
C LEU A 16 -3.15 7.47 -4.60
N HIS A 17 -1.94 7.78 -5.09
CA HIS A 17 -0.72 7.31 -4.45
C HIS A 17 -0.59 7.83 -3.02
N TRP A 18 -0.71 9.13 -2.84
CA TRP A 18 -0.56 9.75 -1.53
C TRP A 18 -1.67 9.34 -0.56
N LEU A 19 -2.92 9.27 -1.04
CA LEU A 19 -4.04 8.80 -0.22
C LEU A 19 -3.84 7.36 0.24
N ILE A 20 -3.50 6.45 -0.67
CA ILE A 20 -3.22 5.04 -0.35
C ILE A 20 -2.02 4.93 0.61
N ALA A 21 -0.95 5.68 0.38
CA ALA A 21 0.23 5.66 1.24
C ALA A 21 -0.11 6.07 2.67
N LEU A 22 -0.83 7.19 2.84
CA LEU A 22 -1.26 7.67 4.17
C LEU A 22 -2.18 6.66 4.87
N MET A 23 -3.13 6.08 4.13
CA MET A 23 -4.04 5.08 4.70
C MET A 23 -3.31 3.80 5.12
N ILE A 24 -2.41 3.27 4.27
CA ILE A 24 -1.63 2.06 4.60
C ILE A 24 -0.76 2.33 5.84
N ILE A 25 -0.05 3.46 5.90
CA ILE A 25 0.76 3.82 7.07
C ILE A 25 -0.12 3.94 8.32
N GLY A 26 -1.27 4.62 8.24
CA GLY A 26 -2.21 4.72 9.34
C GLY A 26 -2.74 3.38 9.82
N LEU A 27 -3.10 2.47 8.90
CA LEU A 27 -3.57 1.12 9.22
C LEU A 27 -2.45 0.24 9.80
N LEU A 28 -1.21 0.36 9.33
CA LEU A 28 -0.06 -0.32 9.92
C LEU A 28 0.20 0.18 11.35
N CYS A 29 0.17 1.50 11.56
CA CYS A 29 0.29 2.07 12.90
C CYS A 29 -0.84 1.59 13.82
N LEU A 30 -2.08 1.60 13.35
CA LEU A 30 -3.23 1.11 14.11
C LEU A 30 -3.09 -0.37 14.45
N GLY A 31 -2.63 -1.20 13.51
CA GLY A 31 -2.39 -2.63 13.71
C GLY A 31 -1.28 -2.91 14.73
N PHE A 32 -0.10 -2.33 14.52
CA PHE A 32 1.08 -2.64 15.35
C PHE A 32 1.07 -1.97 16.72
N PHE A 33 0.62 -0.72 16.81
CA PHE A 33 0.74 0.04 18.05
C PHE A 33 -0.54 0.07 18.88
N VAL A 34 -1.70 -0.15 18.28
CA VAL A 34 -2.98 -0.15 19.01
C VAL A 34 -3.52 -1.58 19.12
N LEU A 35 -3.94 -2.18 18.02
CA LEU A 35 -4.63 -3.48 18.04
C LEU A 35 -3.78 -4.62 18.62
N ALA A 36 -2.48 -4.64 18.33
CA ALA A 36 -1.57 -5.67 18.85
C ALA A 36 -1.32 -5.56 20.37
N ASN A 37 -1.43 -4.35 20.93
CA ASN A 37 -1.17 -4.10 22.34
C ASN A 37 -2.45 -4.02 23.21
N MET A 38 -3.62 -3.95 22.58
CA MET A 38 -4.91 -3.90 23.28
C MET A 38 -5.38 -5.30 23.63
N PRO A 39 -5.75 -5.59 24.89
CA PRO A 39 -6.33 -6.90 25.27
C PRO A 39 -7.58 -7.23 24.45
N ASN A 40 -7.80 -8.50 24.15
CA ASN A 40 -8.99 -8.93 23.41
C ASN A 40 -10.29 -8.82 24.25
N SER A 41 -10.16 -8.65 25.56
CA SER A 41 -11.27 -8.36 26.49
C SER A 41 -11.65 -6.87 26.57
N ASP A 42 -10.88 -5.97 25.92
CA ASP A 42 -11.19 -4.54 25.92
C ASP A 42 -12.47 -4.27 25.13
N PRO A 43 -13.47 -3.59 25.72
CA PRO A 43 -14.75 -3.34 25.06
C PRO A 43 -14.62 -2.48 23.79
N ASN A 44 -13.58 -1.63 23.68
CA ASN A 44 -13.40 -0.77 22.52
C ASN A 44 -12.67 -1.48 21.37
N LYS A 45 -12.08 -2.67 21.59
CA LYS A 45 -11.28 -3.35 20.59
C LYS A 45 -12.07 -3.72 19.34
N LEU A 46 -13.34 -4.09 19.51
CA LEU A 46 -14.23 -4.45 18.41
C LEU A 46 -14.45 -3.27 17.47
N ASP A 47 -14.71 -2.09 18.00
CA ASP A 47 -14.91 -0.88 17.19
C ASP A 47 -13.64 -0.51 16.41
N ILE A 48 -12.47 -0.62 17.05
CA ILE A 48 -11.19 -0.35 16.40
C ILE A 48 -10.90 -1.39 15.29
N LEU A 49 -11.26 -2.66 15.51
CA LEU A 49 -11.17 -3.70 14.48
C LEU A 49 -12.07 -3.38 13.28
N VAL A 50 -13.30 -2.92 13.51
CA VAL A 50 -14.21 -2.50 12.44
C VAL A 50 -13.60 -1.36 11.62
N TRP A 51 -13.01 -0.34 12.26
CA TRP A 51 -12.30 0.72 11.56
C TRP A 51 -11.11 0.22 10.75
N HIS A 52 -10.30 -0.69 11.32
CA HIS A 52 -9.16 -1.29 10.63
C HIS A 52 -9.60 -2.09 9.40
N MET A 53 -10.60 -2.95 9.55
CA MET A 53 -11.14 -3.78 8.46
C MET A 53 -11.78 -2.94 7.36
N SER A 54 -12.58 -1.94 7.73
CA SER A 54 -13.22 -1.02 6.78
C SER A 54 -12.18 -0.18 6.02
N GLY A 55 -11.17 0.31 6.72
CA GLY A 55 -10.04 1.01 6.12
C GLY A 55 -9.25 0.13 5.15
N GLY A 56 -9.01 -1.13 5.50
CA GLY A 56 -8.38 -2.11 4.61
C GLY A 56 -9.20 -2.35 3.33
N MET A 57 -10.52 -2.49 3.46
CA MET A 57 -11.41 -2.65 2.30
C MET A 57 -11.40 -1.39 1.41
N PHE A 58 -11.39 -0.20 2.01
CA PHE A 58 -11.29 1.04 1.25
C PHE A 58 -9.95 1.15 0.51
N VAL A 59 -8.84 0.74 1.13
CA VAL A 59 -7.52 0.64 0.46
C VAL A 59 -7.60 -0.32 -0.73
N LEU A 60 -8.30 -1.47 -0.61
CA LEU A 60 -8.48 -2.41 -1.73
C LEU A 60 -9.14 -1.72 -2.93
N VAL A 61 -10.24 -1.00 -2.71
CA VAL A 61 -10.95 -0.27 -3.77
C VAL A 61 -10.03 0.76 -4.44
N LEU A 62 -9.31 1.54 -3.64
CA LEU A 62 -8.37 2.54 -4.17
C LEU A 62 -7.21 1.90 -4.95
N MET A 63 -6.70 0.75 -4.51
CA MET A 63 -5.63 0.02 -5.19
C MET A 63 -6.10 -0.53 -6.54
N VAL A 64 -7.31 -1.08 -6.61
CA VAL A 64 -7.91 -1.54 -7.87
C VAL A 64 -8.10 -0.35 -8.82
N LEU A 65 -8.68 0.75 -8.33
CA LEU A 65 -8.88 1.97 -9.12
C LEU A 65 -7.54 2.51 -9.66
N ARG A 66 -6.52 2.55 -8.80
CA ARG A 66 -5.17 2.98 -9.19
C ARG A 66 -4.58 2.06 -10.26
N LEU A 67 -4.75 0.75 -10.14
CA LEU A 67 -4.25 -0.23 -11.13
C LEU A 67 -4.92 -0.01 -12.49
N ILE A 68 -6.25 0.20 -12.51
CA ILE A 68 -7.04 0.46 -13.70
C ILE A 68 -6.55 1.75 -14.39
N ILE A 69 -6.50 2.87 -13.66
CA ILE A 69 -6.07 4.17 -14.22
C ILE A 69 -4.62 4.10 -14.70
N ARG A 70 -3.74 3.42 -13.94
CA ARG A 70 -2.33 3.22 -14.34
C ARG A 70 -2.19 2.48 -15.66
N ARG A 71 -3.11 1.56 -15.97
CA ARG A 71 -3.05 0.76 -17.20
C ARG A 71 -3.28 1.61 -18.45
N TRP A 72 -4.13 2.63 -18.33
CA TRP A 72 -4.50 3.51 -19.45
C TRP A 72 -3.77 4.85 -19.49
N SER A 73 -3.01 5.18 -18.46
CA SER A 73 -2.30 6.46 -18.38
C SER A 73 -0.91 6.40 -19.01
N ALA A 74 -0.54 7.45 -19.74
CA ALA A 74 0.86 7.68 -20.14
C ALA A 74 1.73 7.85 -18.89
N ARG A 75 2.96 7.31 -18.93
CA ARG A 75 3.87 7.26 -17.78
C ARG A 75 5.16 8.02 -18.09
N PRO A 76 5.83 8.56 -17.06
CA PRO A 76 7.19 9.02 -17.21
C PRO A 76 8.13 7.88 -17.63
N ALA A 77 9.24 8.24 -18.26
CA ALA A 77 10.34 7.31 -18.50
C ALA A 77 10.80 6.68 -17.17
N MET A 78 11.29 5.46 -17.23
CA MET A 78 11.87 4.82 -16.04
C MET A 78 13.04 5.66 -15.51
N ALA A 79 13.21 5.67 -14.18
CA ALA A 79 14.41 6.24 -13.59
C ALA A 79 15.60 5.38 -13.99
N VAL A 80 16.70 6.03 -14.35
CA VAL A 80 17.97 5.37 -14.69
C VAL A 80 18.98 5.80 -13.63
N THR A 81 19.44 4.83 -12.83
CA THR A 81 20.42 5.07 -11.75
C THR A 81 21.85 4.88 -12.23
N GLY A 82 22.05 4.36 -13.45
CA GLY A 82 23.34 3.89 -13.96
C GLY A 82 23.68 2.45 -13.55
N SER A 83 22.87 1.82 -12.69
CA SER A 83 23.00 0.42 -12.29
C SER A 83 21.79 -0.39 -12.79
N PRO A 84 21.98 -1.32 -13.74
CA PRO A 84 20.88 -2.16 -14.25
C PRO A 84 20.16 -2.96 -13.16
N LEU A 85 20.87 -3.33 -12.08
CA LEU A 85 20.31 -4.04 -10.95
C LEU A 85 19.32 -3.14 -10.18
N LEU A 86 19.73 -1.93 -9.84
CA LEU A 86 18.88 -0.97 -9.11
C LEU A 86 17.65 -0.57 -9.94
N ASP A 87 17.82 -0.37 -11.23
CA ASP A 87 16.71 -0.03 -12.15
C ASP A 87 15.68 -1.18 -12.22
N ARG A 88 16.15 -2.44 -12.26
CA ARG A 88 15.28 -3.62 -12.19
C ARG A 88 14.57 -3.72 -10.85
N MET A 89 15.27 -3.53 -9.74
CA MET A 89 14.69 -3.54 -8.39
C MET A 89 13.62 -2.45 -8.23
N ALA A 90 13.86 -1.24 -8.70
CA ALA A 90 12.88 -0.15 -8.68
C ALA A 90 11.61 -0.49 -9.49
N SER A 91 11.77 -1.14 -10.65
CA SER A 91 10.62 -1.62 -11.44
C SER A 91 9.83 -2.72 -10.72
N MET A 92 10.53 -3.68 -10.10
CA MET A 92 9.93 -4.79 -9.37
C MET A 92 9.23 -4.35 -8.08
N ALA A 93 9.75 -3.32 -7.39
CA ALA A 93 9.16 -2.80 -6.16
C ALA A 93 7.69 -2.37 -6.38
N HIS A 94 7.38 -1.74 -7.49
CA HIS A 94 6.01 -1.33 -7.80
C HIS A 94 5.05 -2.51 -8.02
N ILE A 95 5.53 -3.63 -8.56
CA ILE A 95 4.74 -4.87 -8.68
C ILE A 95 4.64 -5.51 -7.31
N GLY A 96 5.74 -5.53 -6.56
CA GLY A 96 5.82 -6.08 -5.20
C GLY A 96 4.78 -5.49 -4.26
N PHE A 97 4.52 -4.18 -4.31
CA PHE A 97 3.47 -3.56 -3.51
C PHE A 97 2.09 -4.17 -3.79
N TYR A 98 1.73 -4.41 -5.05
CA TYR A 98 0.45 -5.06 -5.37
C TYR A 98 0.44 -6.52 -4.90
N VAL A 99 1.52 -7.26 -5.14
CA VAL A 99 1.66 -8.67 -4.75
C VAL A 99 1.59 -8.87 -3.23
N ILE A 100 1.95 -7.86 -2.43
CA ILE A 100 1.87 -7.94 -0.97
C ILE A 100 0.56 -7.37 -0.44
N VAL A 101 0.09 -6.22 -0.92
CA VAL A 101 -1.09 -5.55 -0.37
C VAL A 101 -2.37 -6.37 -0.64
N PHE A 102 -2.55 -6.98 -1.81
CA PHE A 102 -3.73 -7.79 -2.07
C PHE A 102 -3.84 -9.02 -1.15
N PRO A 103 -2.81 -9.88 -1.00
CA PRO A 103 -2.87 -10.97 -0.03
C PRO A 103 -2.96 -10.50 1.42
N LEU A 104 -2.33 -9.37 1.78
CA LEU A 104 -2.46 -8.78 3.11
C LEU A 104 -3.93 -8.49 3.43
N ILE A 105 -4.65 -7.83 2.53
CA ILE A 105 -6.08 -7.53 2.74
C ILE A 105 -6.90 -8.82 2.74
N ALA A 106 -6.63 -9.76 1.84
CA ALA A 106 -7.33 -11.04 1.78
C ALA A 106 -7.18 -11.84 3.07
N THR A 107 -5.97 -11.92 3.63
CA THR A 107 -5.72 -12.64 4.90
C THR A 107 -6.37 -11.94 6.10
N GLY A 108 -6.39 -10.60 6.13
CA GLY A 108 -7.14 -9.83 7.13
C GLY A 108 -8.64 -10.09 7.04
N TRP A 109 -9.20 -10.07 5.84
CA TRP A 109 -10.61 -10.39 5.58
C TRP A 109 -10.96 -11.82 6.02
N THR A 110 -10.14 -12.81 5.67
CA THR A 110 -10.32 -14.20 6.10
C THR A 110 -10.31 -14.32 7.63
N THR A 111 -9.45 -13.59 8.32
CA THR A 111 -9.44 -13.56 9.79
C THR A 111 -10.73 -12.95 10.32
N GLY A 112 -11.21 -11.87 9.75
CA GLY A 112 -12.50 -11.26 10.09
C GLY A 112 -13.68 -12.20 9.87
N TRP A 113 -13.64 -13.03 8.82
CA TRP A 113 -14.65 -14.06 8.57
C TRP A 113 -14.70 -15.10 9.69
N PHE A 114 -13.56 -15.57 10.20
CA PHE A 114 -13.51 -16.53 11.29
C PHE A 114 -14.05 -16.01 12.62
N ILE A 115 -14.09 -14.71 12.80
CA ILE A 115 -14.65 -14.04 13.98
C ILE A 115 -15.97 -13.33 13.69
N SER A 116 -16.63 -13.64 12.57
CA SER A 116 -17.83 -12.91 12.13
C SER A 116 -18.97 -12.93 13.13
N ASP A 117 -19.08 -13.98 13.94
CA ASP A 117 -20.11 -14.10 14.97
C ASP A 117 -20.03 -12.99 16.03
N VAL A 118 -18.82 -12.50 16.32
CA VAL A 118 -18.61 -11.42 17.31
C VAL A 118 -19.30 -10.10 16.88
N PHE A 119 -19.52 -9.91 15.58
CA PHE A 119 -20.19 -8.71 15.02
C PHE A 119 -21.72 -8.82 15.00
N GLN A 120 -22.28 -9.96 15.43
CA GLN A 120 -23.74 -10.16 15.49
C GLN A 120 -24.31 -9.62 16.80
N PRO A 121 -25.58 -9.19 16.84
CA PRO A 121 -26.28 -8.89 18.08
C PRO A 121 -26.24 -10.13 19.00
N ASN A 122 -25.80 -9.97 20.22
CA ASN A 122 -25.52 -11.05 21.17
C ASN A 122 -24.42 -12.04 20.74
N GLY A 123 -23.52 -11.61 19.84
CA GLY A 123 -22.35 -12.41 19.45
C GLY A 123 -21.41 -12.71 20.60
N GLY A 124 -20.52 -13.68 20.37
CA GLY A 124 -19.52 -14.12 21.36
C GLY A 124 -18.43 -13.07 21.63
N SER A 125 -17.51 -13.42 22.52
CA SER A 125 -16.30 -12.64 22.76
C SER A 125 -15.24 -12.87 21.67
N LEU A 126 -14.33 -11.91 21.52
CA LEU A 126 -13.13 -12.13 20.72
C LEU A 126 -12.33 -13.34 21.27
N PRO A 127 -11.61 -14.07 20.39
CA PRO A 127 -10.79 -15.19 20.83
C PRO A 127 -9.68 -14.69 21.78
N GLU A 128 -9.20 -15.55 22.68
CA GLU A 128 -8.08 -15.20 23.57
C GLU A 128 -6.85 -14.72 22.78
N SER A 129 -6.60 -15.33 21.63
CA SER A 129 -5.52 -14.95 20.72
C SER A 129 -5.92 -15.12 19.25
N PHE A 130 -5.68 -14.10 18.45
CA PHE A 130 -5.83 -14.21 16.99
C PHE A 130 -4.78 -15.13 16.35
N ALA A 131 -3.67 -15.41 17.04
CA ALA A 131 -2.60 -16.26 16.53
C ALA A 131 -3.03 -17.73 16.31
N VAL A 132 -4.19 -18.13 16.77
CA VAL A 132 -4.79 -19.46 16.47
C VAL A 132 -5.15 -19.58 14.99
N PHE A 133 -5.41 -18.45 14.31
CA PHE A 133 -5.77 -18.42 12.89
C PHE A 133 -4.54 -18.31 12.00
N PRO A 134 -4.29 -19.25 11.08
CA PRO A 134 -3.20 -19.15 10.10
C PRO A 134 -3.28 -17.87 9.25
N SER A 135 -4.50 -17.42 8.92
CA SER A 135 -4.74 -16.17 8.17
C SER A 135 -4.22 -14.93 8.91
N PHE A 136 -4.39 -14.88 10.24
CA PHE A 136 -3.84 -13.79 11.05
C PHE A 136 -2.30 -13.79 11.05
N ARG A 137 -1.67 -14.96 11.19
CA ARG A 137 -0.21 -15.09 11.13
C ARG A 137 0.33 -14.62 9.79
N ALA A 138 -0.33 -15.02 8.69
CA ALA A 138 0.02 -14.57 7.36
C ALA A 138 -0.17 -13.05 7.21
N HIS A 139 -1.28 -12.50 7.74
CA HIS A 139 -1.54 -11.06 7.76
C HIS A 139 -0.43 -10.29 8.50
N ALA A 140 -0.05 -10.72 9.68
CA ALA A 140 1.02 -10.09 10.47
C ALA A 140 2.37 -10.16 9.76
N ALA A 141 2.72 -11.29 9.15
CA ALA A 141 3.96 -11.45 8.38
C ALA A 141 3.98 -10.54 7.14
N LEU A 142 2.88 -10.47 6.40
CA LEU A 142 2.74 -9.59 5.23
C LEU A 142 2.75 -8.11 5.64
N ALA A 143 2.16 -7.74 6.78
CA ALA A 143 2.22 -6.38 7.31
C ALA A 143 3.66 -5.96 7.66
N THR A 144 4.42 -6.86 8.28
CA THR A 144 5.84 -6.65 8.57
C THR A 144 6.65 -6.48 7.28
N LEU A 145 6.45 -7.37 6.31
CA LEU A 145 7.13 -7.29 5.01
C LEU A 145 6.78 -5.99 4.27
N LEU A 146 5.50 -5.59 4.29
CA LEU A 146 5.06 -4.32 3.70
C LEU A 146 5.73 -3.12 4.37
N SER A 147 5.86 -3.12 5.70
CA SER A 147 6.53 -2.06 6.45
C SER A 147 8.00 -1.91 6.04
N ILE A 148 8.71 -3.03 5.89
CA ILE A 148 10.10 -3.05 5.40
C ILE A 148 10.17 -2.49 3.97
N MET A 149 9.26 -2.92 3.09
CA MET A 149 9.22 -2.41 1.72
C MET A 149 8.92 -0.92 1.64
N ILE A 150 8.03 -0.41 2.49
CA ILE A 150 7.75 1.03 2.57
C ILE A 150 9.00 1.79 3.03
N ALA A 151 9.69 1.30 4.05
CA ALA A 151 10.92 1.93 4.54
C ALA A 151 12.01 2.00 3.44
N VAL A 152 12.23 0.90 2.72
CA VAL A 152 13.17 0.85 1.59
C VAL A 152 12.72 1.78 0.45
N HIS A 153 11.43 1.80 0.12
CA HIS A 153 10.87 2.66 -0.92
C HIS A 153 11.06 4.15 -0.59
N VAL A 154 10.78 4.54 0.65
CA VAL A 154 10.98 5.92 1.11
C VAL A 154 12.46 6.27 1.11
N ALA A 155 13.34 5.39 1.61
CA ALA A 155 14.78 5.60 1.60
C ALA A 155 15.33 5.78 0.18
N ALA A 156 14.87 4.96 -0.77
CA ALA A 156 15.22 5.11 -2.19
C ALA A 156 14.74 6.46 -2.76
N ALA A 157 13.51 6.88 -2.46
CA ALA A 157 12.97 8.16 -2.91
C ALA A 157 13.79 9.34 -2.36
N LEU A 158 14.19 9.28 -1.09
CA LEU A 158 15.05 10.29 -0.45
C LEU A 158 16.45 10.30 -1.07
N TYR A 159 17.03 9.13 -1.34
CA TYR A 159 18.32 9.01 -2.03
C TYR A 159 18.27 9.67 -3.42
N HIS A 160 17.24 9.39 -4.22
CA HIS A 160 17.04 10.06 -5.51
C HIS A 160 16.87 11.58 -5.38
N GLN A 161 16.16 12.03 -4.33
CA GLN A 161 15.90 13.46 -4.11
C GLN A 161 17.15 14.24 -3.68
N PHE A 162 17.93 13.69 -2.71
CA PHE A 162 18.98 14.45 -2.05
C PHE A 162 20.39 14.12 -2.56
N VAL A 163 20.62 12.86 -3.00
CA VAL A 163 21.95 12.41 -3.47
C VAL A 163 22.02 12.48 -4.98
N LEU A 164 21.14 11.81 -5.72
CA LEU A 164 21.16 11.79 -7.18
C LEU A 164 20.59 13.09 -7.79
N LYS A 165 19.70 13.77 -7.08
CA LYS A 165 19.06 15.04 -7.51
C LYS A 165 18.43 14.97 -8.90
N ASP A 166 17.93 13.78 -9.29
CA ASP A 166 17.38 13.47 -10.62
C ASP A 166 15.91 13.89 -10.82
N GLY A 167 15.31 14.51 -9.80
CA GLY A 167 13.94 15.00 -9.84
C GLY A 167 12.87 13.90 -9.85
N LEU A 168 13.21 12.66 -9.48
CA LEU A 168 12.28 11.53 -9.44
C LEU A 168 11.06 11.82 -8.56
N PHE A 169 11.26 12.42 -7.39
CA PHE A 169 10.19 12.83 -6.48
C PHE A 169 9.18 13.76 -7.15
N ARG A 170 9.65 14.70 -7.99
CA ARG A 170 8.79 15.65 -8.72
C ARG A 170 7.83 14.95 -9.69
N ARG A 171 8.12 13.72 -10.14
CA ARG A 171 7.23 12.94 -11.03
C ARG A 171 5.98 12.47 -10.31
N MET A 172 6.06 12.28 -8.98
CA MET A 172 4.97 11.89 -8.07
C MET A 172 4.44 13.07 -7.24
N TRP A 173 4.63 14.29 -7.74
CA TRP A 173 4.10 15.52 -7.16
C TRP A 173 3.23 16.27 -8.15
N PHE A 174 2.30 17.08 -7.64
CA PHE A 174 1.41 17.91 -8.46
C PHE A 174 2.21 18.95 -9.25
N GLY A 175 1.73 19.31 -10.45
CA GLY A 175 2.34 20.34 -11.29
C GLY A 175 2.07 20.12 -12.77
N LYS A 176 2.58 21.01 -13.61
CA LYS A 176 2.40 20.99 -15.07
C LYS A 176 2.95 19.67 -15.64
N ARG A 177 2.13 18.99 -16.43
CA ARG A 177 2.44 17.74 -17.12
C ARG A 177 2.53 18.02 -18.61
N THR A 178 3.66 17.70 -19.20
CA THR A 178 3.88 17.79 -20.64
C THR A 178 3.98 16.40 -21.24
N MET A 179 3.44 16.21 -22.45
CA MET A 179 3.63 14.96 -23.20
C MET A 179 4.92 15.10 -24.01
N VAL A 180 5.74 14.05 -23.97
CA VAL A 180 6.99 13.99 -24.71
C VAL A 180 6.74 13.13 -25.94
N SER A 181 6.97 13.69 -27.13
CA SER A 181 6.91 12.92 -28.38
C SER A 181 7.97 11.80 -28.33
N ALA A 182 7.59 10.60 -28.77
CA ALA A 182 8.50 9.46 -28.83
C ALA A 182 9.48 9.54 -30.03
N ASP A 183 9.42 10.62 -30.80
CA ASP A 183 10.28 10.87 -31.95
C ASP A 183 11.57 11.60 -31.53
N LYS A 184 12.57 10.83 -31.11
CA LYS A 184 13.99 11.13 -31.27
C LYS A 184 14.78 9.83 -31.26
#